data_0aa8f27a090fdd3ebe2454ae0da481a1
#
_entry.id   0aa8f27a090fdd3ebe2454ae0da481a1
#
_cell.length_a   1.000
_cell.length_b   1.000
_cell.length_c   1.000
_cell.angle_alpha   90.00
_cell.angle_beta   90.00
_cell.angle_gamma   90.00
#
_symmetry.space_group_name_H-M   'P 1'
#
loop_
_entity.id
_entity.type
_entity.pdbx_description
1 polymer ?
#
loop_
_entity_poly.entity_id
_entity_poly.type
_entity_poly.pdbx_seq_one_letter_code
_entity_poly.pdbx_strand_id
1 'polypeptide(L)'
;FSFLMLAIIDDIHNLKPIIKIFFCSIFSGIAIFYDTTLTISTLNSYYFQLFIFTDNWLIIYIFPILCILLLVNAFNFTDGLNCLAGSIGLSFLVYICVKNYEIINSLYLLITSLIVFLYLNYKKSIFLGDSGNYLISTMTALIILKENFYNPENYYIEEIFLLLLIPGIDMFRLFITRIIKKQNPFKRDNDHLHYLLYYKFGYHKTILLYLCLVNIPIYIFYFFNNIAIFVIFFTLLIYIYLIHISYLDKNKEA
;
A
#
# COMPACT_ATOMS: atom_id res chain seq x y z
N PHE A 1 15.56 -9.86 -1.95
CA PHE A 1 15.62 -11.13 -2.70
C PHE A 1 14.67 -12.20 -2.12
N SER A 2 14.65 -12.42 -0.79
CA SER A 2 13.80 -13.44 -0.14
C SER A 2 12.31 -13.23 -0.38
N PHE A 3 11.81 -12.00 -0.36
CA PHE A 3 10.41 -11.69 -0.70
C PHE A 3 10.06 -12.03 -2.15
N LEU A 4 10.97 -11.76 -3.09
CA LEU A 4 10.76 -12.12 -4.49
C LEU A 4 10.72 -13.64 -4.67
N MET A 5 11.61 -14.37 -4.01
CA MET A 5 11.60 -15.84 -4.05
C MET A 5 10.31 -16.43 -3.47
N LEU A 6 9.84 -15.90 -2.34
CA LEU A 6 8.56 -16.31 -1.76
C LEU A 6 7.40 -16.08 -2.74
N ALA A 7 7.39 -14.93 -3.39
CA ALA A 7 6.34 -14.57 -4.32
C ALA A 7 6.37 -15.43 -5.59
N ILE A 8 7.55 -15.76 -6.13
CA ILE A 8 7.69 -16.71 -7.25
C ILE A 8 7.16 -18.10 -6.85
N ILE A 9 7.49 -18.56 -5.65
CA ILE A 9 6.98 -19.84 -5.14
C ILE A 9 5.46 -19.78 -4.99
N ASP A 10 4.91 -18.64 -4.58
CA ASP A 10 3.48 -18.43 -4.48
C ASP A 10 2.78 -18.42 -5.84
N ASP A 11 3.34 -17.74 -6.84
CA ASP A 11 2.81 -17.73 -8.20
C ASP A 11 2.75 -19.16 -8.81
N ILE A 12 3.69 -20.05 -8.42
CA ILE A 12 3.74 -21.44 -8.90
C ILE A 12 2.81 -22.36 -8.08
N HIS A 13 2.82 -22.24 -6.75
CA HIS A 13 2.22 -23.22 -5.84
C HIS A 13 0.94 -22.75 -5.14
N ASN A 14 0.53 -21.48 -5.29
CA ASN A 14 -0.65 -20.89 -4.61
C ASN A 14 -0.63 -21.16 -3.10
N LEU A 15 0.34 -20.60 -2.39
CA LEU A 15 0.55 -20.79 -0.97
C LEU A 15 -0.66 -20.31 -0.14
N LYS A 16 -0.93 -20.96 0.98
CA LYS A 16 -1.95 -20.49 1.94
C LYS A 16 -1.55 -19.11 2.50
N PRO A 17 -2.51 -18.17 2.69
CA PRO A 17 -2.21 -16.82 3.17
C PRO A 17 -1.41 -16.77 4.47
N ILE A 18 -1.69 -17.69 5.41
CA ILE A 18 -0.97 -17.79 6.69
C ILE A 18 0.52 -18.09 6.47
N ILE A 19 0.85 -18.94 5.49
CA ILE A 19 2.24 -19.28 5.15
C ILE A 19 2.96 -18.05 4.59
N LYS A 20 2.29 -17.28 3.72
CA LYS A 20 2.83 -16.03 3.16
C LYS A 20 3.15 -15.03 4.27
N ILE A 21 2.18 -14.77 5.17
CA ILE A 21 2.36 -13.84 6.29
C ILE A 21 3.52 -14.30 7.19
N PHE A 22 3.61 -15.59 7.50
CA PHE A 22 4.66 -16.16 8.33
C PHE A 22 6.06 -15.93 7.73
N PHE A 23 6.27 -16.27 6.45
CA PHE A 23 7.56 -16.05 5.80
C PHE A 23 7.87 -14.57 5.59
N CYS A 24 6.90 -13.74 5.25
CA CYS A 24 7.08 -12.29 5.17
C CYS A 24 7.50 -11.70 6.52
N SER A 25 6.93 -12.19 7.65
CA SER A 25 7.33 -11.77 8.99
C SER A 25 8.78 -12.13 9.30
N ILE A 26 9.19 -13.36 8.96
CA ILE A 26 10.57 -13.82 9.16
C ILE A 26 11.54 -12.99 8.32
N PHE A 27 11.26 -12.79 7.04
CA PHE A 27 12.14 -12.04 6.15
C PHE A 27 12.24 -10.57 6.53
N SER A 28 11.13 -9.95 6.98
CA SER A 28 11.15 -8.60 7.54
C SER A 28 12.00 -8.53 8.81
N GLY A 29 11.83 -9.49 9.72
CA GLY A 29 12.61 -9.56 10.97
C GLY A 29 14.11 -9.74 10.70
N ILE A 30 14.47 -10.61 9.76
CA ILE A 30 15.86 -10.81 9.34
C ILE A 30 16.42 -9.51 8.74
N ALA A 31 15.67 -8.85 7.84
CA ALA A 31 16.11 -7.60 7.22
C ALA A 31 16.38 -6.50 8.26
N ILE A 32 15.47 -6.32 9.22
CA ILE A 32 15.60 -5.33 10.29
C ILE A 32 16.74 -5.68 11.25
N PHE A 33 16.97 -6.96 11.52
CA PHE A 33 18.08 -7.41 12.37
C PHE A 33 19.44 -7.11 11.74
N TYR A 34 19.59 -7.29 10.43
CA TYR A 34 20.86 -7.01 9.72
C TYR A 34 21.04 -5.54 9.35
N ASP A 35 19.95 -4.82 9.14
CA ASP A 35 19.96 -3.38 8.76
C ASP A 35 19.14 -2.57 9.76
N THR A 36 19.81 -2.04 10.78
CA THR A 36 19.17 -1.22 11.81
C THR A 36 18.59 0.09 11.31
N THR A 37 18.92 0.50 10.08
CA THR A 37 18.26 1.66 9.44
C THR A 37 16.80 1.42 9.05
N LEU A 38 16.35 0.17 9.14
CA LEU A 38 14.95 -0.22 8.94
C LEU A 38 14.12 -0.17 10.23
N THR A 39 14.74 0.15 11.38
CA THR A 39 14.02 0.32 12.64
C THR A 39 13.30 1.66 12.70
N ILE A 40 12.24 1.73 13.49
CA ILE A 40 11.53 3.00 13.76
C ILE A 40 11.83 3.41 15.19
N SER A 41 12.77 4.31 15.36
CA SER A 41 13.12 4.92 16.66
C SER A 41 12.33 6.21 16.93
N THR A 42 11.94 6.91 15.87
CA THR A 42 11.21 8.17 15.94
C THR A 42 10.08 8.17 14.92
N LEU A 43 8.91 8.65 15.35
CA LEU A 43 7.79 8.93 14.49
C LEU A 43 7.41 10.40 14.66
N ASN A 44 7.37 11.14 13.58
CA ASN A 44 7.00 12.53 13.58
C ASN A 44 5.50 12.68 13.28
N SER A 45 4.78 13.44 14.10
CA SER A 45 3.40 13.82 13.83
C SER A 45 3.29 15.33 13.78
N TYR A 46 2.55 15.83 12.81
CA TYR A 46 2.27 17.26 12.70
C TYR A 46 1.58 17.81 13.96
N TYR A 47 0.70 17.01 14.58
CA TYR A 47 -0.09 17.45 15.74
C TYR A 47 0.56 17.18 17.09
N PHE A 48 1.35 16.11 17.22
CA PHE A 48 1.84 15.63 18.51
C PHE A 48 3.34 15.83 18.72
N GLN A 49 4.05 16.48 17.80
CA GLN A 49 5.51 16.56 17.78
C GLN A 49 6.15 15.15 17.75
N LEU A 50 7.45 15.05 18.00
CA LEU A 50 8.18 13.81 17.85
C LEU A 50 7.75 12.75 18.89
N PHE A 51 7.26 11.58 18.45
CA PHE A 51 7.12 10.40 19.31
C PHE A 51 8.45 9.64 19.30
N ILE A 52 9.14 9.59 20.44
CA ILE A 52 10.36 8.82 20.60
C ILE A 52 10.00 7.48 21.22
N PHE A 53 10.20 6.39 20.50
CA PHE A 53 10.02 5.01 21.00
C PHE A 53 11.34 4.44 21.56
N THR A 54 12.20 5.27 22.16
CA THR A 54 13.61 4.96 22.43
C THR A 54 13.85 3.79 23.37
N ASP A 55 12.91 3.45 24.23
CA ASP A 55 13.14 2.48 25.32
C ASP A 55 12.41 1.14 25.13
N ASN A 56 11.52 1.03 24.14
CA ASN A 56 10.76 -0.19 23.92
C ASN A 56 11.22 -0.92 22.65
N TRP A 57 12.14 -1.86 22.83
CA TRP A 57 12.67 -2.68 21.73
C TRP A 57 11.58 -3.42 20.94
N LEU A 58 10.45 -3.80 21.57
CA LEU A 58 9.32 -4.42 20.87
C LEU A 58 8.75 -3.48 19.82
N ILE A 59 8.58 -2.19 20.15
CA ILE A 59 8.04 -1.22 19.21
C ILE A 59 9.07 -0.94 18.11
N ILE A 60 10.35 -0.76 18.47
CA ILE A 60 11.41 -0.45 17.52
C ILE A 60 11.56 -1.53 16.44
N TYR A 61 11.38 -2.80 16.79
CA TYR A 61 11.59 -3.93 15.86
C TYR A 61 10.28 -4.53 15.33
N ILE A 62 9.23 -4.66 16.15
CA ILE A 62 7.98 -5.29 15.72
C ILE A 62 7.12 -4.36 14.88
N PHE A 63 7.08 -3.06 15.20
CA PHE A 63 6.24 -2.12 14.47
C PHE A 63 6.64 -1.98 12.99
N PRO A 64 7.93 -1.87 12.59
CA PRO A 64 8.33 -1.90 11.17
C PRO A 64 7.94 -3.20 10.46
N ILE A 65 8.03 -4.36 11.15
CA ILE A 65 7.56 -5.63 10.58
C ILE A 65 6.07 -5.55 10.22
N LEU A 66 5.26 -5.04 11.14
CA LEU A 66 3.82 -4.86 10.90
C LEU A 66 3.56 -3.88 9.76
N CYS A 67 4.31 -2.78 9.66
CA CYS A 67 4.21 -1.82 8.56
C CYS A 67 4.50 -2.49 7.20
N ILE A 68 5.59 -3.26 7.10
CA ILE A 68 5.93 -4.01 5.88
C ILE A 68 4.81 -4.99 5.53
N LEU A 69 4.32 -5.78 6.50
CA LEU A 69 3.25 -6.75 6.28
C LEU A 69 1.95 -6.09 5.81
N LEU A 70 1.56 -4.98 6.45
CA LEU A 70 0.35 -4.24 6.07
C LEU A 70 0.46 -3.72 4.64
N LEU A 71 1.61 -3.14 4.27
CA LEU A 71 1.82 -2.59 2.94
C LEU A 71 1.82 -3.69 1.89
N VAL A 72 2.53 -4.79 2.11
CA VAL A 72 2.58 -5.94 1.20
C VAL A 72 1.18 -6.52 0.98
N ASN A 73 0.41 -6.74 2.05
CA ASN A 73 -0.94 -7.27 1.92
C ASN A 73 -1.90 -6.26 1.28
N ALA A 74 -1.85 -4.98 1.65
CA ALA A 74 -2.70 -3.95 1.06
C ALA A 74 -2.48 -3.83 -0.46
N PHE A 75 -1.23 -3.87 -0.91
CA PHE A 75 -0.90 -3.91 -2.35
C PHE A 75 -1.44 -5.16 -3.03
N ASN A 76 -1.26 -6.33 -2.43
CA ASN A 76 -1.75 -7.58 -2.99
C ASN A 76 -3.27 -7.56 -3.20
N PHE A 77 -4.01 -6.92 -2.31
CA PHE A 77 -5.46 -6.73 -2.48
C PHE A 77 -5.85 -5.71 -3.55
N THR A 78 -4.95 -4.84 -4.00
CA THR A 78 -5.22 -3.90 -5.10
C THR A 78 -4.92 -4.47 -6.49
N ASP A 79 -4.26 -5.62 -6.58
CA ASP A 79 -3.89 -6.27 -7.85
C ASP A 79 -5.06 -7.09 -8.44
N GLY A 80 -6.17 -6.43 -8.68
CA GLY A 80 -7.33 -7.05 -9.33
C GLY A 80 -7.59 -6.54 -10.75
N LEU A 81 -6.99 -5.42 -11.14
CA LEU A 81 -7.13 -4.82 -12.46
C LEU A 81 -5.75 -4.47 -13.02
N ASN A 82 -5.54 -4.75 -14.31
CA ASN A 82 -4.30 -4.36 -15.00
C ASN A 82 -3.97 -2.88 -14.73
N CYS A 83 -2.73 -2.56 -14.58
CA CYS A 83 -2.18 -1.24 -14.28
C CYS A 83 -2.53 -0.67 -12.89
N LEU A 84 -3.48 -1.19 -12.13
CA LEU A 84 -3.90 -0.55 -10.88
C LEU A 84 -2.79 -0.58 -9.83
N ALA A 85 -2.38 -1.76 -9.37
CA ALA A 85 -1.35 -1.90 -8.33
C ALA A 85 -0.01 -1.29 -8.77
N GLY A 86 0.41 -1.55 -10.01
CA GLY A 86 1.63 -0.95 -10.54
C GLY A 86 1.59 0.58 -10.60
N SER A 87 0.44 1.19 -10.95
CA SER A 87 0.31 2.66 -10.96
C SER A 87 0.29 3.25 -9.55
N ILE A 88 -0.30 2.56 -8.57
CA ILE A 88 -0.23 2.97 -7.17
C ILE A 88 1.23 2.93 -6.69
N GLY A 89 1.96 1.83 -6.98
CA GLY A 89 3.37 1.72 -6.65
C GLY A 89 4.22 2.82 -7.29
N LEU A 90 3.99 3.10 -8.58
CA LEU A 90 4.66 4.21 -9.27
C LEU A 90 4.36 5.54 -8.60
N SER A 91 3.11 5.81 -8.23
CA SER A 91 2.74 7.07 -7.59
C SER A 91 3.41 7.25 -6.22
N PHE A 92 3.58 6.18 -5.45
CA PHE A 92 4.30 6.21 -4.17
C PHE A 92 5.79 6.51 -4.37
N LEU A 93 6.44 5.85 -5.33
CA LEU A 93 7.84 6.12 -5.65
C LEU A 93 8.05 7.56 -6.12
N VAL A 94 7.15 8.07 -6.97
CA VAL A 94 7.19 9.47 -7.41
C VAL A 94 7.00 10.43 -6.23
N TYR A 95 6.07 10.14 -5.33
CA TYR A 95 5.86 10.94 -4.13
C TYR A 95 7.10 10.98 -3.23
N ILE A 96 7.77 9.84 -3.01
CA ILE A 96 9.03 9.77 -2.25
C ILE A 96 10.10 10.65 -2.93
N CYS A 97 10.21 10.61 -4.25
CA CYS A 97 11.14 11.47 -4.99
C CYS A 97 10.81 12.97 -4.88
N VAL A 98 9.52 13.33 -4.80
CA VAL A 98 9.10 14.73 -4.56
C VAL A 98 9.48 15.19 -3.16
N LYS A 99 9.40 14.32 -2.17
CA LYS A 99 9.80 14.61 -0.78
C LYS A 99 11.32 14.73 -0.62
N ASN A 100 12.05 13.84 -1.25
CA ASN A 100 13.52 13.85 -1.25
C ASN A 100 14.05 13.65 -2.68
N TYR A 101 14.46 14.74 -3.30
CA TYR A 101 14.96 14.71 -4.68
C TYR A 101 16.30 13.96 -4.81
N GLU A 102 17.09 13.86 -3.76
CA GLU A 102 18.39 13.18 -3.79
C GLU A 102 18.25 11.68 -4.06
N ILE A 103 17.11 11.09 -3.68
CA ILE A 103 16.86 9.67 -3.89
C ILE A 103 16.49 9.33 -5.36
N ILE A 104 16.20 10.32 -6.19
CA ILE A 104 15.79 10.12 -7.59
C ILE A 104 16.80 9.24 -8.34
N ASN A 105 18.10 9.52 -8.19
CA ASN A 105 19.14 8.75 -8.85
C ASN A 105 19.15 7.26 -8.45
N SER A 106 18.82 6.97 -7.20
CA SER A 106 18.71 5.59 -6.68
C SER A 106 17.46 4.87 -7.19
N LEU A 107 16.36 5.59 -7.39
CA LEU A 107 15.07 5.04 -7.82
C LEU A 107 14.84 5.07 -9.33
N TYR A 108 15.71 5.75 -10.09
CA TYR A 108 15.53 5.96 -11.52
C TYR A 108 15.28 4.65 -12.28
N LEU A 109 16.08 3.61 -12.05
CA LEU A 109 15.93 2.33 -12.73
C LEU A 109 14.62 1.62 -12.33
N LEU A 110 14.21 1.73 -11.08
CA LEU A 110 12.95 1.13 -10.61
C LEU A 110 11.74 1.85 -11.22
N ILE A 111 11.75 3.17 -11.25
CA ILE A 111 10.68 3.98 -11.83
C ILE A 111 10.56 3.72 -13.34
N THR A 112 11.69 3.76 -14.07
CA THR A 112 11.68 3.53 -15.53
C THR A 112 11.25 2.12 -15.89
N SER A 113 11.71 1.10 -15.16
CA SER A 113 11.28 -0.29 -15.37
C SER A 113 9.77 -0.46 -15.10
N LEU A 114 9.24 0.21 -14.07
CA LEU A 114 7.82 0.16 -13.75
C LEU A 114 6.96 0.88 -14.80
N ILE A 115 7.44 1.97 -15.39
CA ILE A 115 6.75 2.65 -16.51
C ILE A 115 6.67 1.71 -17.73
N VAL A 116 7.78 1.05 -18.09
CA VAL A 116 7.80 0.08 -19.20
C VAL A 116 6.86 -1.09 -18.90
N PHE A 117 6.91 -1.62 -17.66
CA PHE A 117 5.98 -2.65 -17.22
C PHE A 117 4.52 -2.22 -17.39
N LEU A 118 4.14 -1.03 -16.92
CA LEU A 118 2.77 -0.50 -17.01
C LEU A 118 2.29 -0.39 -18.47
N TYR A 119 3.15 0.01 -19.38
CA TYR A 119 2.84 0.03 -20.80
C TYR A 119 2.51 -1.37 -21.35
N LEU A 120 3.31 -2.37 -21.00
CA LEU A 120 3.09 -3.76 -21.44
C LEU A 120 1.86 -4.39 -20.74
N ASN A 121 1.65 -4.06 -19.47
CA ASN A 121 0.49 -4.51 -18.69
C ASN A 121 -0.82 -3.90 -19.20
N TYR A 122 -0.80 -2.63 -19.61
CA TYR A 122 -1.94 -2.00 -20.29
C TYR A 122 -2.31 -2.72 -21.59
N LYS A 123 -1.30 -3.15 -22.35
CA LYS A 123 -1.49 -3.97 -23.57
C LYS A 123 -1.89 -5.43 -23.28
N LYS A 124 -2.03 -5.81 -22.01
CA LYS A 124 -2.33 -7.17 -21.56
C LYS A 124 -1.29 -8.21 -22.02
N SER A 125 -0.06 -7.76 -22.32
CA SER A 125 1.04 -8.65 -22.73
C SER A 125 1.70 -9.34 -21.54
N ILE A 126 1.67 -8.70 -20.37
CA ILE A 126 2.20 -9.22 -19.11
C ILE A 126 1.26 -8.85 -17.97
N PHE A 127 1.33 -9.57 -16.86
CA PHE A 127 0.61 -9.29 -15.62
C PHE A 127 1.59 -9.14 -14.46
N LEU A 128 1.16 -8.48 -13.38
CA LEU A 128 2.02 -8.16 -12.24
C LEU A 128 2.36 -9.42 -11.44
N GLY A 129 1.34 -10.18 -11.10
CA GLY A 129 1.46 -11.36 -10.24
C GLY A 129 1.87 -11.02 -8.80
N ASP A 130 1.89 -12.06 -7.96
CA ASP A 130 2.35 -11.90 -6.57
C ASP A 130 3.82 -11.48 -6.53
N SER A 131 4.64 -11.92 -7.50
CA SER A 131 6.05 -11.56 -7.62
C SER A 131 6.28 -10.06 -7.79
N GLY A 132 5.57 -9.45 -8.74
CA GLY A 132 5.68 -8.00 -8.98
C GLY A 132 5.11 -7.19 -7.83
N ASN A 133 4.00 -7.62 -7.27
CA ASN A 133 3.36 -6.98 -6.12
C ASN A 133 4.25 -6.95 -4.89
N TYR A 134 4.86 -8.08 -4.53
CA TYR A 134 5.77 -8.17 -3.40
C TYR A 134 7.03 -7.33 -3.63
N LEU A 135 7.55 -7.32 -4.85
CA LEU A 135 8.71 -6.49 -5.19
C LEU A 135 8.41 -4.99 -4.97
N ILE A 136 7.33 -4.48 -5.56
CA ILE A 136 6.97 -3.06 -5.48
C ILE A 136 6.65 -2.68 -4.03
N SER A 137 5.82 -3.46 -3.34
CA SER A 137 5.39 -3.16 -1.99
C SER A 137 6.51 -3.22 -0.97
N THR A 138 7.37 -4.26 -1.03
CA THR A 138 8.51 -4.37 -0.12
C THR A 138 9.55 -3.29 -0.38
N MET A 139 9.88 -2.99 -1.65
CA MET A 139 10.79 -1.89 -1.97
C MET A 139 10.27 -0.56 -1.46
N THR A 140 8.98 -0.25 -1.68
CA THR A 140 8.35 0.98 -1.17
C THR A 140 8.44 1.04 0.35
N ALA A 141 8.12 -0.06 1.07
CA ALA A 141 8.21 -0.11 2.52
C ALA A 141 9.63 0.14 3.03
N LEU A 142 10.62 -0.56 2.47
CA LEU A 142 12.02 -0.43 2.87
C LEU A 142 12.57 0.98 2.61
N ILE A 143 12.18 1.60 1.49
CA ILE A 143 12.57 2.97 1.17
C ILE A 143 11.98 3.96 2.19
N ILE A 144 10.68 3.84 2.51
CA ILE A 144 10.03 4.71 3.50
C ILE A 144 10.69 4.55 4.87
N LEU A 145 10.99 3.32 5.30
CA LEU A 145 11.66 3.07 6.58
C LEU A 145 13.06 3.69 6.63
N LYS A 146 13.86 3.53 5.57
CA LYS A 146 15.19 4.14 5.48
C LYS A 146 15.12 5.66 5.45
N GLU A 147 14.22 6.23 4.67
CA GLU A 147 14.02 7.68 4.63
C GLU A 147 13.59 8.22 5.99
N ASN A 148 12.69 7.53 6.70
CA ASN A 148 12.31 7.92 8.05
C ASN A 148 13.48 7.82 9.05
N PHE A 149 14.40 6.88 8.87
CA PHE A 149 15.59 6.76 9.73
C PHE A 149 16.59 7.90 9.51
N TYR A 150 16.90 8.21 8.24
CA TYR A 150 17.88 9.25 7.90
C TYR A 150 17.31 10.68 8.00
N ASN A 151 16.03 10.85 7.73
CA ASN A 151 15.35 12.13 7.66
C ASN A 151 14.00 12.08 8.40
N PRO A 152 13.99 11.84 9.73
CA PRO A 152 12.74 11.62 10.48
C PRO A 152 11.79 12.82 10.46
N GLU A 153 12.30 14.03 10.30
CA GLU A 153 11.52 15.28 10.17
C GLU A 153 10.80 15.44 8.83
N ASN A 154 11.22 14.69 7.80
CA ASN A 154 10.62 14.80 6.47
C ASN A 154 9.32 14.01 6.33
N TYR A 155 9.08 13.00 7.18
CA TYR A 155 7.93 12.12 7.08
C TYR A 155 7.04 12.22 8.32
N TYR A 156 5.76 12.51 8.09
CA TYR A 156 4.75 12.53 9.14
C TYR A 156 3.96 11.22 9.16
N ILE A 157 3.50 10.80 10.35
CA ILE A 157 2.64 9.61 10.52
C ILE A 157 1.37 9.74 9.68
N GLU A 158 0.77 10.94 9.67
CA GLU A 158 -0.44 11.25 8.92
C GLU A 158 -0.25 11.03 7.42
N GLU A 159 0.93 11.33 6.91
CA GLU A 159 1.30 11.15 5.52
C GLU A 159 1.41 9.67 5.16
N ILE A 160 2.14 8.90 5.97
CA ILE A 160 2.27 7.45 5.80
C ILE A 160 0.89 6.78 5.88
N PHE A 161 0.05 7.27 6.81
CA PHE A 161 -1.32 6.80 6.94
C PHE A 161 -2.16 7.10 5.68
N LEU A 162 -2.03 8.30 5.10
CA LEU A 162 -2.73 8.67 3.86
C LEU A 162 -2.31 7.83 2.66
N LEU A 163 -1.01 7.49 2.54
CA LEU A 163 -0.50 6.58 1.50
C LEU A 163 -1.23 5.23 1.53
N LEU A 164 -1.44 4.70 2.71
CA LEU A 164 -2.04 3.38 2.92
C LEU A 164 -3.56 3.42 3.12
N LEU A 165 -4.16 4.61 3.22
CA LEU A 165 -5.54 4.78 3.66
C LEU A 165 -6.52 3.97 2.80
N ILE A 166 -6.52 4.16 1.49
CA ILE A 166 -7.49 3.49 0.60
C ILE A 166 -7.22 1.98 0.46
N PRO A 167 -5.99 1.52 0.12
CA PRO A 167 -5.70 0.09 0.06
C PRO A 167 -5.91 -0.62 1.41
N GLY A 168 -5.48 0.01 2.50
CA GLY A 168 -5.57 -0.54 3.85
C GLY A 168 -7.01 -0.66 4.34
N ILE A 169 -7.81 0.41 4.23
CA ILE A 169 -9.21 0.38 4.66
C ILE A 169 -10.02 -0.62 3.85
N ASP A 170 -9.80 -0.71 2.53
CA ASP A 170 -10.52 -1.68 1.71
C ASP A 170 -10.19 -3.12 2.12
N MET A 171 -8.92 -3.39 2.42
CA MET A 171 -8.49 -4.67 2.98
C MET A 171 -9.19 -4.95 4.32
N PHE A 172 -9.14 -4.02 5.29
CA PHE A 172 -9.75 -4.19 6.61
C PHE A 172 -11.27 -4.31 6.54
N ARG A 173 -11.94 -3.53 5.70
CA ARG A 173 -13.38 -3.62 5.48
C ARG A 173 -13.80 -5.03 5.09
N LEU A 174 -13.13 -5.63 4.12
CA LEU A 174 -13.47 -6.98 3.67
C LEU A 174 -13.11 -8.03 4.71
N PHE A 175 -11.96 -7.89 5.37
CA PHE A 175 -11.55 -8.80 6.43
C PHE A 175 -12.60 -8.84 7.56
N ILE A 176 -13.01 -7.67 8.08
CA ILE A 176 -14.04 -7.54 9.13
C ILE A 176 -15.39 -8.06 8.64
N THR A 177 -15.80 -7.70 7.42
CA THR A 177 -17.09 -8.14 6.86
C THR A 177 -17.16 -9.67 6.76
N ARG A 178 -16.07 -10.33 6.36
CA ARG A 178 -16.01 -11.79 6.27
C ARG A 178 -16.05 -12.44 7.65
N ILE A 179 -15.38 -11.89 8.65
CA ILE A 179 -15.47 -12.37 10.04
C ILE A 179 -16.91 -12.27 10.55
N ILE A 180 -17.57 -11.14 10.36
CA ILE A 180 -18.97 -10.94 10.80
C ILE A 180 -19.89 -11.95 10.11
N LYS A 181 -19.67 -12.21 8.82
CA LYS A 181 -20.42 -13.22 8.05
C LYS A 181 -20.01 -14.67 8.33
N LYS A 182 -19.10 -14.91 9.29
CA LYS A 182 -18.54 -16.23 9.62
C LYS A 182 -17.92 -16.95 8.40
N GLN A 183 -17.34 -16.19 7.49
CA GLN A 183 -16.61 -16.67 6.32
C GLN A 183 -15.12 -16.66 6.56
N ASN A 184 -14.36 -17.39 5.74
CA ASN A 184 -12.90 -17.31 5.79
C ASN A 184 -12.42 -15.88 5.46
N PRO A 185 -11.69 -15.18 6.36
CA PRO A 185 -11.24 -13.81 6.13
C PRO A 185 -10.32 -13.65 4.90
N PHE A 186 -9.65 -14.73 4.51
CA PHE A 186 -8.73 -14.77 3.37
C PHE A 186 -9.40 -15.25 2.07
N LYS A 187 -10.73 -15.39 2.05
CA LYS A 187 -11.44 -15.77 0.83
C LYS A 187 -11.22 -14.71 -0.26
N ARG A 188 -10.92 -15.15 -1.47
CA ARG A 188 -10.90 -14.28 -2.66
C ARG A 188 -12.34 -13.99 -3.10
N ASP A 189 -12.68 -12.73 -3.33
CA ASP A 189 -13.96 -12.30 -3.89
C ASP A 189 -13.79 -11.02 -4.71
N ASN A 190 -14.87 -10.61 -5.36
CA ASN A 190 -14.93 -9.41 -6.20
C ASN A 190 -15.65 -8.24 -5.48
N ASP A 191 -15.52 -8.15 -4.15
CA ASP A 191 -16.14 -7.09 -3.35
C ASP A 191 -15.17 -5.95 -2.98
N HIS A 192 -13.93 -6.01 -3.51
CA HIS A 192 -12.96 -4.92 -3.38
C HIS A 192 -13.44 -3.66 -4.10
N LEU A 193 -13.05 -2.49 -3.58
CA LEU A 193 -13.43 -1.18 -4.14
C LEU A 193 -13.19 -1.11 -5.65
N HIS A 194 -12.03 -1.56 -6.11
CA HIS A 194 -11.69 -1.49 -7.55
C HIS A 194 -12.61 -2.34 -8.43
N TYR A 195 -13.09 -3.50 -7.95
CA TYR A 195 -14.08 -4.29 -8.69
C TYR A 195 -15.45 -3.61 -8.69
N LEU A 196 -15.89 -3.07 -7.55
CA LEU A 196 -17.15 -2.34 -7.45
C LEU A 196 -17.17 -1.12 -8.36
N LEU A 197 -16.07 -0.36 -8.39
CA LEU A 197 -15.93 0.77 -9.32
C LEU A 197 -15.89 0.32 -10.78
N TYR A 198 -15.23 -0.82 -11.06
CA TYR A 198 -15.15 -1.36 -12.41
C TYR A 198 -16.54 -1.73 -12.96
N TYR A 199 -17.37 -2.39 -12.16
CA TYR A 199 -18.75 -2.71 -12.56
C TYR A 199 -19.56 -1.45 -12.86
N LYS A 200 -19.40 -0.40 -12.06
CA LYS A 200 -20.17 0.83 -12.21
C LYS A 200 -19.65 1.76 -13.30
N PHE A 201 -18.36 1.97 -13.40
CA PHE A 201 -17.78 3.04 -14.20
C PHE A 201 -16.92 2.54 -15.38
N GLY A 202 -16.65 1.25 -15.46
CA GLY A 202 -15.75 0.65 -16.44
C GLY A 202 -14.27 0.90 -16.14
N TYR A 203 -13.40 0.28 -16.94
CA TYR A 203 -11.97 0.17 -16.65
C TYR A 203 -11.24 1.50 -16.46
N HIS A 204 -11.27 2.39 -17.45
CA HIS A 204 -10.49 3.63 -17.43
C HIS A 204 -10.89 4.58 -16.30
N LYS A 205 -12.21 4.73 -16.08
CA LYS A 205 -12.70 5.58 -14.99
C LYS A 205 -12.36 5.01 -13.63
N THR A 206 -12.36 3.70 -13.48
CA THR A 206 -11.97 3.04 -12.22
C THR A 206 -10.51 3.32 -11.87
N ILE A 207 -9.58 3.11 -12.82
CA ILE A 207 -8.17 3.39 -12.59
C ILE A 207 -7.96 4.85 -12.20
N LEU A 208 -8.57 5.78 -12.97
CA LEU A 208 -8.46 7.21 -12.67
C LEU A 208 -9.02 7.57 -11.28
N LEU A 209 -10.24 7.13 -10.96
CA LEU A 209 -10.88 7.40 -9.66
C LEU A 209 -10.07 6.83 -8.50
N TYR A 210 -9.57 5.60 -8.63
CA TYR A 210 -8.78 4.98 -7.58
C TYR A 210 -7.45 5.73 -7.37
N LEU A 211 -6.75 6.08 -8.44
CA LEU A 211 -5.53 6.88 -8.36
C LEU A 211 -5.79 8.28 -7.79
N CYS A 212 -6.89 8.93 -8.14
CA CYS A 212 -7.29 10.19 -7.53
C CYS A 212 -7.54 10.05 -6.02
N LEU A 213 -8.22 8.99 -5.58
CA LEU A 213 -8.48 8.72 -4.17
C LEU A 213 -7.20 8.50 -3.36
N VAL A 214 -6.18 7.89 -3.95
CA VAL A 214 -4.90 7.65 -3.29
C VAL A 214 -4.03 8.90 -3.30
N ASN A 215 -3.90 9.56 -4.46
CA ASN A 215 -2.89 10.62 -4.65
C ASN A 215 -3.35 12.00 -4.19
N ILE A 216 -4.61 12.40 -4.44
CA ILE A 216 -5.09 13.75 -4.10
C ILE A 216 -4.93 14.05 -2.60
N PRO A 217 -5.32 13.15 -1.67
CA PRO A 217 -5.17 13.41 -0.24
C PRO A 217 -3.71 13.62 0.19
N ILE A 218 -2.79 12.84 -0.39
CA ILE A 218 -1.37 12.93 -0.06
C ILE A 218 -0.78 14.27 -0.51
N TYR A 219 -1.09 14.69 -1.75
CA TYR A 219 -0.60 15.98 -2.26
C TYR A 219 -1.26 17.18 -1.56
N ILE A 220 -2.53 17.08 -1.17
CA ILE A 220 -3.16 18.11 -0.33
C ILE A 220 -2.41 18.21 1.01
N PHE A 221 -2.10 17.09 1.65
CA PHE A 221 -1.32 17.10 2.88
C PHE A 221 0.10 17.67 2.67
N TYR A 222 0.76 17.33 1.58
CA TYR A 222 2.08 17.85 1.26
C TYR A 222 2.13 19.39 1.21
N PHE A 223 1.09 20.02 0.66
CA PHE A 223 1.01 21.49 0.58
C PHE A 223 0.38 22.13 1.83
N PHE A 224 -0.48 21.43 2.55
CA PHE A 224 -1.30 21.95 3.63
C PHE A 224 -1.34 20.99 4.82
N ASN A 225 -0.22 20.82 5.51
CA ASN A 225 -0.07 19.84 6.62
C ASN A 225 -1.08 20.05 7.76
N ASN A 226 -1.51 21.29 7.99
CA ASN A 226 -2.41 21.69 9.08
C ASN A 226 -3.84 21.16 8.94
N ILE A 227 -4.23 20.67 7.76
CA ILE A 227 -5.58 20.16 7.51
C ILE A 227 -5.64 18.62 7.38
N ALA A 228 -4.59 17.90 7.79
CA ALA A 228 -4.49 16.44 7.65
C ALA A 228 -5.73 15.69 8.15
N ILE A 229 -6.25 16.03 9.33
CA ILE A 229 -7.44 15.38 9.91
C ILE A 229 -8.65 15.57 9.00
N PHE A 230 -8.84 16.76 8.46
CA PHE A 230 -9.93 17.03 7.51
C PHE A 230 -9.75 16.25 6.22
N VAL A 231 -8.52 16.18 5.70
CA VAL A 231 -8.19 15.41 4.48
C VAL A 231 -8.50 13.93 4.70
N ILE A 232 -8.06 13.35 5.81
CA ILE A 232 -8.37 11.96 6.17
C ILE A 232 -9.89 11.75 6.25
N PHE A 233 -10.60 12.62 6.98
CA PHE A 233 -12.04 12.51 7.16
C PHE A 233 -12.81 12.59 5.83
N PHE A 234 -12.51 13.57 4.98
CA PHE A 234 -13.16 13.70 3.68
C PHE A 234 -12.83 12.54 2.74
N THR A 235 -11.61 12.04 2.76
CA THR A 235 -11.21 10.88 1.96
C THR A 235 -12.02 9.63 2.38
N LEU A 236 -12.21 9.43 3.69
CA LEU A 236 -13.05 8.37 4.22
C LEU A 236 -14.52 8.52 3.80
N LEU A 237 -15.07 9.72 3.86
CA LEU A 237 -16.44 9.97 3.40
C LEU A 237 -16.61 9.66 1.92
N ILE A 238 -15.67 10.08 1.07
CA ILE A 238 -15.70 9.78 -0.37
C ILE A 238 -15.59 8.27 -0.60
N TYR A 239 -14.71 7.57 0.13
CA TYR A 239 -14.58 6.12 0.05
C TYR A 239 -15.90 5.42 0.40
N ILE A 240 -16.53 5.77 1.55
CA ILE A 240 -17.81 5.20 2.00
C ILE A 240 -18.90 5.48 0.96
N TYR A 241 -18.97 6.69 0.44
CA TYR A 241 -19.94 7.06 -0.59
C TYR A 241 -19.77 6.22 -1.86
N LEU A 242 -18.54 6.05 -2.34
CA LEU A 242 -18.25 5.24 -3.54
C LEU A 242 -18.61 3.76 -3.34
N ILE A 243 -18.30 3.20 -2.17
CA ILE A 243 -18.73 1.86 -1.82
C ILE A 243 -20.25 1.73 -1.85
N HIS A 244 -20.96 2.65 -1.20
CA HIS A 244 -22.41 2.62 -1.11
C HIS A 244 -23.09 2.65 -2.47
N ILE A 245 -22.74 3.64 -3.33
CA ILE A 245 -23.35 3.76 -4.66
C ILE A 245 -23.01 2.60 -5.59
N SER A 246 -21.83 2.00 -5.43
CA SER A 246 -21.41 0.86 -6.27
C SER A 246 -22.09 -0.45 -5.86
N TYR A 247 -22.37 -0.64 -4.57
CA TYR A 247 -23.19 -1.77 -4.11
C TYR A 247 -24.64 -1.68 -4.55
N LEU A 248 -25.23 -0.48 -4.58
CA LEU A 248 -26.63 -0.30 -5.05
C LEU A 248 -26.79 -0.75 -6.50
N ASP A 249 -25.82 -0.48 -7.35
CA ASP A 249 -25.90 -0.86 -8.77
C ASP A 249 -25.62 -2.37 -8.96
N LYS A 250 -24.64 -2.94 -8.23
CA LYS A 250 -24.38 -4.39 -8.25
C LYS A 250 -25.61 -5.23 -7.87
N ASN A 251 -26.40 -4.75 -6.90
CA ASN A 251 -27.62 -5.44 -6.44
C ASN A 251 -28.82 -5.26 -7.38
N LYS A 252 -28.79 -4.30 -8.33
CA LYS A 252 -29.87 -4.14 -9.31
C LYS A 252 -29.72 -5.06 -10.53
N GLU A 253 -28.49 -5.55 -10.77
CA GLU A 253 -28.18 -6.42 -11.91
C GLU A 253 -28.13 -7.91 -11.52
N ALA A 254 -28.21 -8.23 -10.21
CA ALA A 254 -28.26 -9.59 -9.67
C ALA A 254 -29.69 -10.02 -9.39
#